data_c74d443aa4c30236a0a03f399933633c
#
_entry.id   c74d443aa4c30236a0a03f399933633c
#
_cell.length_a   1.000
_cell.length_b   1.000
_cell.length_c   1.000
_cell.angle_alpha   90.00
_cell.angle_beta   90.00
_cell.angle_gamma   90.00
#
_symmetry.space_group_name_H-M   'P 1'
#
loop_
_entity.id
_entity.type
_entity.pdbx_description
1 polymer ?
#
loop_
_entity_poly.entity_id
_entity_poly.type
_entity_poly.pdbx_seq_one_letter_code
_entity_poly.pdbx_strand_id
1 'polypeptide(L)'
;RLSALGPGGLSRERAGFEVRDVHHSHYGRMCPIETPEGPNIGLINSLSNYAKVNEFGFIEAPYRKVEKIYGEGTDADKVVKVRVSESVAYMTADEEEGMTIAQANSPLDAEGCLATEHVACRRGHDVLEVTPDKVDYMDVSPKEVVSIGTAMIPFLENDDANRALMGANMQRQAVPLLRAQA
;
A
#
# COMPACT_ATOMS: atom_id res chain seq x y z
N ARG A 1 -9.24 4.83 -12.69
CA ARG A 1 -7.94 4.96 -13.35
C ARG A 1 -7.36 6.35 -13.19
N LEU A 2 -6.02 6.42 -13.12
CA LEU A 2 -5.26 7.64 -13.02
C LEU A 2 -4.45 7.81 -14.31
N SER A 3 -4.43 9.03 -14.86
CA SER A 3 -3.67 9.34 -16.08
C SER A 3 -2.75 10.53 -15.83
N ALA A 4 -1.49 10.39 -16.18
CA ALA A 4 -0.53 11.50 -16.19
C ALA A 4 -0.59 12.33 -17.50
N LEU A 5 -1.38 11.87 -18.47
CA LEU A 5 -1.51 12.49 -19.81
C LEU A 5 -2.65 13.51 -19.84
N GLY A 6 -2.57 14.45 -20.75
CA GLY A 6 -3.64 15.39 -21.07
C GLY A 6 -3.31 16.85 -20.80
N PRO A 7 -4.30 17.76 -20.88
CA PRO A 7 -4.10 19.19 -20.60
C PRO A 7 -3.61 19.40 -19.17
N GLY A 8 -2.48 20.08 -19.02
CA GLY A 8 -1.82 20.26 -17.71
C GLY A 8 -0.99 19.07 -17.24
N GLY A 9 -0.96 17.95 -17.98
CA GLY A 9 -0.15 16.77 -17.73
C GLY A 9 1.04 16.62 -18.68
N LEU A 10 1.53 15.39 -18.78
CA LEU A 10 2.66 15.02 -19.64
C LEU A 10 2.21 14.66 -21.05
N SER A 11 3.14 14.74 -22.02
CA SER A 11 3.02 14.07 -23.32
C SER A 11 3.85 12.78 -23.31
N ARG A 12 3.44 11.77 -24.10
CA ARG A 12 4.15 10.48 -24.18
C ARG A 12 5.61 10.64 -24.59
N GLU A 13 5.90 11.54 -25.53
CA GLU A 13 7.24 11.77 -26.07
C GLU A 13 8.16 12.44 -25.05
N ARG A 14 7.61 13.22 -24.12
CA ARG A 14 8.36 13.94 -23.10
C ARG A 14 8.49 13.19 -21.77
N ALA A 15 7.76 12.09 -21.61
CA ALA A 15 7.79 11.28 -20.40
C ALA A 15 9.03 10.37 -20.42
N GLY A 16 10.01 10.67 -19.59
CA GLY A 16 11.18 9.83 -19.34
C GLY A 16 10.88 8.67 -18.39
N PHE A 17 11.93 7.93 -18.03
CA PHE A 17 11.81 6.79 -17.10
C PHE A 17 11.37 7.23 -15.70
N GLU A 18 11.85 8.35 -15.21
CA GLU A 18 11.61 8.84 -13.84
C GLU A 18 10.11 8.96 -13.51
N VAL A 19 9.31 9.49 -14.45
CA VAL A 19 7.86 9.66 -14.26
C VAL A 19 7.06 8.38 -14.48
N ARG A 20 7.69 7.34 -15.02
CA ARG A 20 7.06 6.02 -15.27
C ARG A 20 7.39 4.99 -14.20
N ASP A 21 8.39 5.26 -13.37
CA ASP A 21 8.85 4.38 -12.32
C ASP A 21 7.88 4.38 -11.13
N VAL A 22 7.98 3.31 -10.34
CA VAL A 22 7.26 3.20 -9.07
C VAL A 22 8.03 3.97 -8.02
N HIS A 23 7.37 4.96 -7.42
CA HIS A 23 7.91 5.74 -6.31
C HIS A 23 7.40 5.20 -4.97
N HIS A 24 8.13 5.38 -3.88
CA HIS A 24 7.69 4.89 -2.55
C HIS A 24 6.34 5.48 -2.12
N SER A 25 5.99 6.69 -2.54
CA SER A 25 4.69 7.31 -2.29
C SER A 25 3.51 6.61 -2.96
N HIS A 26 3.77 5.68 -3.89
CA HIS A 26 2.73 4.85 -4.52
C HIS A 26 2.19 3.78 -3.58
N TYR A 27 2.92 3.44 -2.53
CA TYR A 27 2.53 2.39 -1.60
C TYR A 27 1.14 2.65 -1.00
N GLY A 28 0.25 1.69 -1.16
CA GLY A 28 -1.14 1.79 -0.71
C GLY A 28 -2.02 2.80 -1.49
N ARG A 29 -1.47 3.50 -2.49
CA ARG A 29 -2.16 4.54 -3.28
C ARG A 29 -2.32 4.17 -4.74
N MET A 30 -1.25 3.82 -5.41
CA MET A 30 -1.26 3.40 -6.81
C MET A 30 -0.70 1.99 -6.96
N CYS A 31 -1.41 1.14 -7.69
CA CYS A 31 -0.96 -0.22 -7.96
C CYS A 31 0.33 -0.21 -8.79
N PRO A 32 1.39 -0.88 -8.35
CA PRO A 32 2.64 -0.94 -9.10
C PRO A 32 2.59 -1.91 -10.29
N ILE A 33 1.56 -2.75 -10.37
CA ILE A 33 1.41 -3.83 -11.36
C ILE A 33 0.46 -3.43 -12.49
N GLU A 34 -0.70 -2.85 -12.16
CA GLU A 34 -1.75 -2.58 -13.15
C GLU A 34 -1.46 -1.30 -13.94
N THR A 35 -0.74 -1.44 -15.03
CA THR A 35 -0.44 -0.38 -16.01
C THR A 35 -0.45 -0.99 -17.42
N PRO A 36 -0.79 -0.22 -18.48
CA PRO A 36 -0.70 -0.74 -19.84
C PRO A 36 0.71 -1.16 -20.23
N GLU A 37 0.80 -2.11 -21.15
CA GLU A 37 2.04 -2.39 -21.88
C GLU A 37 2.19 -1.43 -23.05
N GLY A 38 3.43 -1.10 -23.41
CA GLY A 38 3.73 -0.21 -24.54
C GLY A 38 3.93 1.26 -24.16
N PRO A 39 3.59 2.24 -25.05
CA PRO A 39 3.97 3.64 -24.90
C PRO A 39 3.40 4.33 -23.64
N ASN A 40 2.31 3.80 -23.09
CA ASN A 40 1.62 4.36 -21.92
C ASN A 40 2.03 3.70 -20.59
N ILE A 41 3.03 2.83 -20.62
CA ILE A 41 3.49 2.15 -19.40
C ILE A 41 3.92 3.19 -18.35
N GLY A 42 3.44 3.02 -17.12
CA GLY A 42 3.73 3.93 -16.02
C GLY A 42 3.00 5.29 -16.07
N LEU A 43 2.35 5.64 -17.17
CA LEU A 43 1.61 6.90 -17.32
C LEU A 43 0.11 6.76 -17.05
N ILE A 44 -0.43 5.56 -17.20
CA ILE A 44 -1.81 5.23 -16.87
C ILE A 44 -1.78 4.16 -15.78
N ASN A 45 -2.30 4.50 -14.62
CA ASN A 45 -2.24 3.66 -13.43
C ASN A 45 -3.65 3.42 -12.87
N SER A 46 -3.74 2.56 -11.88
CA SER A 46 -4.98 2.28 -11.15
C SER A 46 -4.78 2.53 -9.66
N LEU A 47 -5.84 2.97 -8.97
CA LEU A 47 -5.84 3.09 -7.52
C LEU A 47 -5.65 1.73 -6.87
N SER A 48 -4.92 1.70 -5.77
CA SER A 48 -4.82 0.56 -4.89
C SER A 48 -6.17 0.28 -4.19
N ASN A 49 -6.31 -0.91 -3.63
CA ASN A 49 -7.57 -1.49 -3.17
C ASN A 49 -8.36 -0.60 -2.20
N TYR A 50 -7.67 -0.01 -1.24
CA TYR A 50 -8.32 0.81 -0.20
C TYR A 50 -8.01 2.30 -0.32
N ALA A 51 -7.30 2.70 -1.37
CA ALA A 51 -6.97 4.09 -1.61
C ALA A 51 -8.21 4.90 -2.00
N LYS A 52 -8.25 6.13 -1.57
CA LYS A 52 -9.28 7.10 -1.96
C LYS A 52 -8.66 8.44 -2.31
N VAL A 53 -9.39 9.26 -3.05
CA VAL A 53 -9.00 10.63 -3.38
C VAL A 53 -9.72 11.56 -2.40
N ASN A 54 -8.99 12.48 -1.76
CA ASN A 54 -9.58 13.46 -0.86
C ASN A 54 -10.19 14.66 -1.62
N GLU A 55 -10.78 15.59 -0.89
CA GLU A 55 -11.41 16.79 -1.46
C GLU A 55 -10.42 17.72 -2.19
N PHE A 56 -9.13 17.64 -1.87
CA PHE A 56 -8.07 18.42 -2.52
C PHE A 56 -7.46 17.73 -3.75
N GLY A 57 -7.88 16.51 -4.07
CA GLY A 57 -7.37 15.72 -5.19
C GLY A 57 -6.14 14.85 -4.86
N PHE A 58 -5.70 14.78 -3.61
CA PHE A 58 -4.62 13.88 -3.18
C PHE A 58 -5.13 12.47 -2.90
N ILE A 59 -4.28 11.48 -3.17
CA ILE A 59 -4.59 10.09 -2.90
C ILE A 59 -4.18 9.76 -1.47
N GLU A 60 -5.10 9.22 -0.70
CA GLU A 60 -4.90 8.79 0.68
C GLU A 60 -4.94 7.27 0.79
N ALA A 61 -4.10 6.74 1.67
CA ALA A 61 -4.08 5.33 2.04
C ALA A 61 -4.52 5.13 3.50
N PRO A 62 -5.20 4.01 3.83
CA PRO A 62 -5.63 3.73 5.18
C PRO A 62 -4.53 3.05 5.99
N TYR A 63 -4.44 3.42 7.27
CA TYR A 63 -3.54 2.80 8.24
C TYR A 63 -4.24 2.61 9.58
N ARG A 64 -3.95 1.51 10.27
CA ARG A 64 -4.44 1.25 11.61
C ARG A 64 -3.58 2.02 12.61
N LYS A 65 -4.22 2.72 13.53
CA LYS A 65 -3.52 3.44 14.60
C LYS A 65 -2.92 2.46 15.60
N VAL A 66 -1.74 2.80 16.09
CA VAL A 66 -1.04 2.05 17.13
C VAL A 66 -1.06 2.85 18.43
N GLU A 67 -1.48 2.20 19.51
CA GLU A 67 -1.58 2.77 20.84
C GLU A 67 -0.46 2.21 21.72
N LYS A 68 0.28 3.09 22.35
CA LYS A 68 1.35 2.73 23.29
C LYS A 68 0.81 2.68 24.70
N ILE A 69 0.90 1.54 25.35
CA ILE A 69 0.46 1.34 26.72
C ILE A 69 1.68 1.47 27.63
N TYR A 70 1.66 2.46 28.49
CA TYR A 70 2.73 2.75 29.42
C TYR A 70 2.55 1.98 30.73
N GLY A 71 3.65 1.71 31.41
CA GLY A 71 3.64 1.05 32.72
C GLY A 71 3.07 1.95 33.83
N GLU A 72 2.86 1.37 34.99
CA GLU A 72 2.42 2.09 36.18
C GLU A 72 3.57 2.31 37.19
N GLY A 73 3.50 3.36 37.96
CA GLY A 73 4.45 3.64 39.04
C GLY A 73 5.83 4.06 38.53
N THR A 74 6.88 3.33 38.92
CA THR A 74 8.29 3.63 38.56
C THR A 74 8.61 3.45 37.07
N ASP A 75 7.78 2.73 36.34
CA ASP A 75 7.94 2.47 34.90
C ASP A 75 6.93 3.26 34.03
N ALA A 76 6.37 4.35 34.58
CA ALA A 76 5.37 5.18 33.88
C ALA A 76 5.84 5.75 32.53
N ASP A 77 7.15 5.89 32.34
CA ASP A 77 7.75 6.40 31.09
C ASP A 77 8.12 5.27 30.10
N LYS A 78 7.96 4.00 30.52
CA LYS A 78 8.28 2.86 29.64
C LYS A 78 7.05 2.32 28.95
N VAL A 79 7.13 2.13 27.64
CA VAL A 79 6.13 1.42 26.87
C VAL A 79 6.18 -0.07 27.22
N VAL A 80 5.10 -0.60 27.81
CA VAL A 80 5.01 -2.00 28.23
C VAL A 80 4.40 -2.86 27.13
N LYS A 81 3.34 -2.35 26.50
CA LYS A 81 2.67 -3.03 25.38
C LYS A 81 2.33 -2.04 24.27
N VAL A 82 2.29 -2.54 23.06
CA VAL A 82 1.93 -1.76 21.87
C VAL A 82 0.74 -2.44 21.20
N ARG A 83 -0.42 -1.80 21.30
CA ARG A 83 -1.68 -2.33 20.80
C ARG A 83 -2.02 -1.71 19.45
N VAL A 84 -2.47 -2.56 18.53
CA VAL A 84 -2.99 -2.12 17.23
C VAL A 84 -4.49 -1.90 17.36
N SER A 85 -4.91 -0.66 17.17
CA SER A 85 -6.33 -0.27 17.23
C SER A 85 -7.09 -0.72 15.98
N GLU A 86 -8.40 -0.90 16.12
CA GLU A 86 -9.29 -1.09 14.97
C GLU A 86 -9.58 0.24 14.23
N SER A 87 -9.24 1.36 14.83
CA SER A 87 -9.45 2.67 14.20
C SER A 87 -8.49 2.89 13.04
N VAL A 88 -9.04 3.34 11.91
CA VAL A 88 -8.31 3.57 10.67
C VAL A 88 -8.16 5.06 10.45
N ALA A 89 -6.94 5.51 10.15
CA ALA A 89 -6.65 6.86 9.69
C ALA A 89 -6.26 6.81 8.21
N TYR A 90 -6.78 7.76 7.44
CA TYR A 90 -6.35 7.96 6.06
C TYR A 90 -5.29 9.06 6.03
N MET A 91 -4.19 8.81 5.35
CA MET A 91 -3.08 9.74 5.25
C MET A 91 -2.64 9.92 3.80
N THR A 92 -2.26 11.14 3.46
CA THR A 92 -1.56 11.46 2.22
C THR A 92 -0.08 11.04 2.32
N ALA A 93 0.65 11.04 1.20
CA ALA A 93 2.04 10.59 1.19
C ALA A 93 2.99 11.48 2.01
N ASP A 94 2.73 12.78 2.04
CA ASP A 94 3.49 13.75 2.83
C ASP A 94 3.25 13.61 4.34
N GLU A 95 2.02 13.32 4.76
CA GLU A 95 1.69 13.02 6.17
C GLU A 95 2.34 11.72 6.65
N GLU A 96 2.47 10.73 5.75
CA GLU A 96 3.09 9.44 6.01
C GLU A 96 4.61 9.51 6.11
N GLU A 97 5.24 10.48 5.46
CA GLU A 97 6.69 10.58 5.27
C GLU A 97 7.37 10.61 6.63
N GLY A 98 7.59 10.40 7.47
CA GLY A 98 8.25 10.39 8.78
C GLY A 98 7.69 9.36 9.73
N MET A 99 6.59 8.72 9.35
CA MET A 99 5.94 7.71 10.16
C MET A 99 6.56 6.33 9.97
N THR A 100 6.65 5.58 11.05
CA THR A 100 7.11 4.18 11.04
C THR A 100 5.88 3.27 10.97
N ILE A 101 5.72 2.56 9.86
CA ILE A 101 4.53 1.77 9.57
C ILE A 101 4.88 0.28 9.52
N ALA A 102 4.25 -0.50 10.38
CA ALA A 102 4.42 -1.94 10.43
C ALA A 102 3.67 -2.64 9.30
N GLN A 103 4.19 -3.77 8.85
CA GLN A 103 3.53 -4.61 7.85
C GLN A 103 2.28 -5.28 8.44
N ALA A 104 1.24 -5.44 7.58
CA ALA A 104 -0.04 -6.02 7.95
C ALA A 104 0.03 -7.48 8.47
N ASN A 105 1.06 -8.22 8.11
CA ASN A 105 1.30 -9.60 8.53
C ASN A 105 2.11 -9.73 9.82
N SER A 106 2.41 -8.62 10.50
CA SER A 106 3.11 -8.67 11.79
C SER A 106 2.30 -9.44 12.81
N PRO A 107 2.93 -10.37 13.58
CA PRO A 107 2.22 -11.19 14.57
C PRO A 107 1.61 -10.34 15.69
N LEU A 108 0.34 -10.55 15.95
CA LEU A 108 -0.39 -9.94 17.07
C LEU A 108 -0.77 -11.03 18.09
N ASP A 109 -0.78 -10.67 19.35
CA ASP A 109 -1.30 -11.53 20.42
C ASP A 109 -2.85 -11.52 20.49
N ALA A 110 -3.41 -12.27 21.44
CA ALA A 110 -4.87 -12.34 21.63
C ALA A 110 -5.52 -11.01 22.05
N GLU A 111 -4.73 -10.06 22.55
CA GLU A 111 -5.16 -8.72 22.95
C GLU A 111 -4.99 -7.68 21.82
N GLY A 112 -4.44 -8.10 20.68
CA GLY A 112 -4.14 -7.23 19.53
C GLY A 112 -2.86 -6.41 19.70
N CYS A 113 -1.95 -6.84 20.57
CA CYS A 113 -0.65 -6.21 20.74
C CYS A 113 0.41 -6.88 19.87
N LEU A 114 1.44 -6.11 19.47
CA LEU A 114 2.59 -6.65 18.76
C LEU A 114 3.33 -7.67 19.63
N ALA A 115 3.47 -8.90 19.13
CA ALA A 115 3.96 -10.04 19.91
C ALA A 115 5.47 -10.29 19.77
N THR A 116 6.14 -9.61 18.84
CA THR A 116 7.56 -9.82 18.52
C THR A 116 8.44 -8.70 19.08
N GLU A 117 9.69 -9.02 19.41
CA GLU A 117 10.69 -8.04 19.85
C GLU A 117 11.09 -7.08 18.73
N HIS A 118 11.06 -7.55 17.48
CA HIS A 118 11.36 -6.77 16.30
C HIS A 118 10.23 -6.88 15.29
N VAL A 119 9.84 -5.75 14.71
CA VAL A 119 8.76 -5.62 13.74
C VAL A 119 9.33 -5.06 12.45
N ALA A 120 9.03 -5.73 11.34
CA ALA A 120 9.36 -5.24 10.02
C ALA A 120 8.49 -4.03 9.67
N CYS A 121 9.14 -2.90 9.44
CA CYS A 121 8.48 -1.62 9.17
C CYS A 121 9.06 -0.96 7.93
N ARG A 122 8.32 0.02 7.39
CA ARG A 122 8.84 0.95 6.41
C ARG A 122 8.73 2.39 6.93
N ARG A 123 9.69 3.21 6.51
CA ARG A 123 9.72 4.63 6.78
C ARG A 123 10.20 5.35 5.52
N GLY A 124 9.28 6.06 4.86
CA GLY A 124 9.56 6.60 3.54
C GLY A 124 9.94 5.49 2.55
N HIS A 125 11.16 5.53 2.03
CA HIS A 125 11.71 4.51 1.12
C HIS A 125 12.51 3.39 1.81
N ASP A 126 12.78 3.54 3.10
CA ASP A 126 13.58 2.58 3.86
C ASP A 126 12.73 1.45 4.45
N VAL A 127 13.27 0.24 4.39
CA VAL A 127 12.72 -0.93 5.08
C VAL A 127 13.65 -1.23 6.25
N LEU A 128 13.07 -1.29 7.46
CA LEU A 128 13.83 -1.44 8.70
C LEU A 128 13.10 -2.35 9.70
N GLU A 129 13.87 -2.92 10.59
CA GLU A 129 13.32 -3.62 11.75
C GLU A 129 13.48 -2.75 12.99
N VAL A 130 12.38 -2.55 13.69
CA VAL A 130 12.33 -1.72 14.90
C VAL A 130 11.64 -2.43 16.03
N THR A 131 11.92 -1.96 17.25
CA THR A 131 11.17 -2.40 18.44
C THR A 131 9.74 -1.84 18.39
N PRO A 132 8.74 -2.56 18.96
CA PRO A 132 7.33 -2.16 18.88
C PRO A 132 7.03 -0.74 19.35
N ASP A 133 7.78 -0.23 20.32
CA ASP A 133 7.63 1.12 20.87
C ASP A 133 7.85 2.26 19.84
N LYS A 134 8.53 1.96 18.73
CA LYS A 134 8.80 2.93 17.65
C LYS A 134 7.78 2.87 16.51
N VAL A 135 6.84 1.95 16.56
CA VAL A 135 5.80 1.80 15.54
C VAL A 135 4.71 2.85 15.75
N ASP A 136 4.35 3.58 14.69
CA ASP A 136 3.32 4.62 14.72
C ASP A 136 2.00 4.13 14.17
N TYR A 137 2.05 3.37 13.07
CA TYR A 137 0.89 2.82 12.36
C TYR A 137 1.18 1.41 11.87
N MET A 138 0.13 0.72 11.45
CA MET A 138 0.20 -0.59 10.83
C MET A 138 -0.65 -0.63 9.58
N ASP A 139 -0.17 -1.31 8.54
CA ASP A 139 -0.94 -1.55 7.32
C ASP A 139 -2.24 -2.29 7.62
N VAL A 140 -3.31 -1.96 6.90
CA VAL A 140 -4.63 -2.57 7.10
C VAL A 140 -4.66 -4.00 6.57
N SER A 141 -4.06 -4.24 5.42
CA SER A 141 -4.04 -5.54 4.75
C SER A 141 -2.89 -5.62 3.75
N PRO A 142 -2.31 -6.81 3.50
CA PRO A 142 -1.33 -6.99 2.43
C PRO A 142 -1.87 -6.65 1.04
N LYS A 143 -3.19 -6.72 0.85
CA LYS A 143 -3.87 -6.39 -0.42
C LYS A 143 -3.92 -4.88 -0.71
N GLU A 144 -3.58 -4.04 0.24
CA GLU A 144 -3.64 -2.58 0.04
C GLU A 144 -2.63 -2.06 -0.99
N VAL A 145 -1.58 -2.83 -1.28
CA VAL A 145 -0.50 -2.45 -2.20
C VAL A 145 -0.96 -2.48 -3.66
N VAL A 146 -1.89 -3.34 -3.99
CA VAL A 146 -2.32 -3.62 -5.37
C VAL A 146 -3.75 -3.18 -5.63
N SER A 147 -4.10 -3.02 -6.92
CA SER A 147 -5.48 -2.72 -7.34
C SER A 147 -6.40 -3.94 -7.17
N ILE A 148 -7.71 -3.69 -7.24
CA ILE A 148 -8.73 -4.75 -7.18
C ILE A 148 -8.51 -5.81 -8.26
N GLY A 149 -8.25 -5.39 -9.50
CA GLY A 149 -7.99 -6.32 -10.60
C GLY A 149 -6.75 -7.19 -10.37
N THR A 150 -5.67 -6.59 -9.91
CA THR A 150 -4.43 -7.32 -9.60
C THR A 150 -4.62 -8.25 -8.39
N ALA A 151 -5.38 -7.85 -7.39
CA ALA A 151 -5.68 -8.68 -6.22
C ALA A 151 -6.52 -9.93 -6.56
N MET A 152 -7.16 -9.97 -7.71
CA MET A 152 -7.91 -11.14 -8.20
C MET A 152 -7.03 -12.21 -8.85
N ILE A 153 -5.75 -11.94 -9.11
CA ILE A 153 -4.82 -12.93 -9.65
C ILE A 153 -4.50 -13.94 -8.56
N PRO A 154 -4.81 -15.25 -8.77
CA PRO A 154 -4.51 -16.26 -7.76
C PRO A 154 -3.01 -16.47 -7.61
N PHE A 155 -2.55 -16.67 -6.37
CA PHE A 155 -1.13 -16.87 -6.04
C PHE A 155 -0.20 -15.74 -6.52
N LEU A 156 -0.70 -14.51 -6.51
CA LEU A 156 0.03 -13.33 -6.96
C LEU A 156 1.38 -13.16 -6.26
N GLU A 157 1.46 -13.51 -4.98
CA GLU A 157 2.67 -13.43 -4.16
C GLU A 157 3.83 -14.30 -4.67
N ASN A 158 3.54 -15.30 -5.49
CA ASN A 158 4.52 -16.20 -6.10
C ASN A 158 4.87 -15.81 -7.55
N ASP A 159 4.18 -14.83 -8.11
CA ASP A 159 4.38 -14.39 -9.49
C ASP A 159 5.47 -13.33 -9.61
N ASP A 160 6.21 -13.37 -10.70
CA ASP A 160 7.06 -12.28 -11.14
C ASP A 160 6.21 -11.05 -11.56
N ALA A 161 6.70 -9.85 -11.24
CA ALA A 161 5.99 -8.61 -11.54
C ALA A 161 5.63 -8.44 -13.01
N ASN A 162 6.51 -8.86 -13.93
CA ASN A 162 6.24 -8.79 -15.37
C ASN A 162 5.09 -9.69 -15.78
N ARG A 163 5.00 -10.89 -15.22
CA ARG A 163 3.91 -11.82 -15.49
C ARG A 163 2.60 -11.38 -14.87
N ALA A 164 2.66 -10.81 -13.67
CA ALA A 164 1.49 -10.21 -13.02
C ALA A 164 0.94 -9.02 -13.81
N LEU A 165 1.79 -8.17 -14.39
CA LEU A 165 1.41 -7.08 -15.29
C LEU A 165 0.67 -7.61 -16.53
N MET A 166 1.19 -8.66 -17.17
CA MET A 166 0.54 -9.31 -18.30
C MET A 166 -0.84 -9.87 -17.89
N GLY A 167 -0.93 -10.56 -16.77
CA GLY A 167 -2.17 -11.14 -16.24
C GLY A 167 -3.22 -10.07 -15.93
N ALA A 168 -2.82 -8.96 -15.30
CA ALA A 168 -3.71 -7.83 -15.02
C ALA A 168 -4.27 -7.21 -16.31
N ASN A 169 -3.45 -7.09 -17.36
CA ASN A 169 -3.90 -6.59 -18.65
C ASN A 169 -4.82 -7.58 -19.37
N MET A 170 -4.56 -8.88 -19.27
CA MET A 170 -5.40 -9.93 -19.87
C MET A 170 -6.79 -9.98 -19.24
N GLN A 171 -6.94 -9.76 -17.94
CA GLN A 171 -8.23 -9.70 -17.26
C GLN A 171 -9.19 -8.68 -17.88
N ARG A 172 -8.67 -7.56 -18.36
CA ARG A 172 -9.48 -6.52 -19.03
C ARG A 172 -10.00 -6.92 -20.39
N GLN A 173 -9.38 -7.92 -21.01
CA GLN A 173 -9.77 -8.46 -22.32
C GLN A 173 -10.76 -9.63 -22.19
N ALA A 174 -11.11 -10.02 -20.96
CA ALA A 174 -12.06 -11.10 -20.70
C ALA A 174 -13.43 -10.76 -21.26
N VAL A 175 -14.01 -11.71 -21.98
CA VAL A 175 -15.37 -11.60 -22.54
C VAL A 175 -16.36 -12.04 -21.47
N PRO A 176 -17.37 -11.23 -21.12
CA PRO A 176 -18.42 -11.66 -20.20
C PRO A 176 -19.29 -12.76 -20.82
N LEU A 177 -19.43 -13.87 -20.11
CA LEU A 177 -20.27 -14.99 -20.53
C LEU A 177 -21.59 -15.00 -19.75
N LEU A 178 -22.71 -15.27 -20.43
CA LEU A 178 -24.00 -15.43 -19.78
C LEU A 178 -24.08 -16.72 -18.95
N ARG A 179 -23.33 -17.74 -19.34
CA ARG A 179 -23.19 -19.00 -18.62
C ARG A 179 -21.70 -19.40 -18.62
N ALA A 180 -21.26 -19.98 -17.52
CA ALA A 180 -19.91 -20.54 -17.46
C ALA A 180 -19.73 -21.64 -18.51
N GLN A 181 -18.62 -21.58 -19.22
CA GLN A 181 -18.22 -22.60 -20.20
C GLN A 181 -16.92 -23.22 -19.66
N ALA A 182 -16.91 -24.54 -19.58
CA ALA A 182 -15.75 -25.32 -19.19
C ALA A 182 -14.82 -25.56 -20.40
#